data_b479d100f27dd2e9442621fc3a2dd424
#
_entry.id   b479d100f27dd2e9442621fc3a2dd424
#
_cell.length_a   1.000
_cell.length_b   1.000
_cell.length_c   1.000
_cell.angle_alpha   90.00
_cell.angle_beta   90.00
_cell.angle_gamma   90.00
#
_symmetry.space_group_name_H-M   'P 1'
#
loop_
_entity.id
_entity.type
_entity.pdbx_description
1 polymer ?
#
loop_
_entity_poly.entity_id
_entity_poly.type
_entity_poly.pdbx_seq_one_letter_code
_entity_poly.pdbx_strand_id
1 'polypeptide(L)'
;MDLVRPFIQEAEKQGFYILNAQVRKDGEVKDDWARFEAKPRFETYSVSKTVAGLGAGIALEEGLITLDERISDTFKEESYDVTNENALDITVRHLLTMTAGLSETMMWRDGYERKHERDWVRFFYTAGKFDNKPGTVFLYNNACPYMLGALIQKKTGQNLREYLRYRLFEPIGIHNVEWGSCPMGRTIAANGLSVNADELGQFGQLLANGGIYNGKRIVSEAFVKDMMTSYSETGEYIPADPPVKAGYGYQTWIDGVNHAAYMWGIFGQYCIVLPEKNAVITVISLDKNDGGSNGNYDTSPVRKLIWDRLVTQI
;
A
#
# COMPACT_ATOMS: atom_id res chain seq x y z
N MET A 1 21.10 -19.42 -2.30
CA MET A 1 21.30 -18.09 -1.71
C MET A 1 21.02 -18.30 -0.23
N ASP A 2 21.88 -17.85 0.65
CA ASP A 2 21.67 -17.99 2.11
C ASP A 2 21.74 -16.57 2.72
N LEU A 3 20.69 -15.79 2.50
CA LEU A 3 20.56 -14.41 2.99
C LEU A 3 19.58 -14.32 4.18
N VAL A 4 18.51 -15.11 4.13
CA VAL A 4 17.41 -15.00 5.08
C VAL A 4 17.84 -15.50 6.47
N ARG A 5 18.56 -16.61 6.56
CA ARG A 5 18.98 -17.15 7.87
C ARG A 5 19.91 -16.19 8.64
N PRO A 6 20.96 -15.60 8.04
CA PRO A 6 21.78 -14.59 8.72
C PRO A 6 20.98 -13.34 9.12
N PHE A 7 20.02 -12.90 8.30
CA PHE A 7 19.11 -11.81 8.63
C PHE A 7 18.29 -12.14 9.87
N ILE A 8 17.68 -13.35 9.95
CA ILE A 8 16.88 -13.78 11.10
C ILE A 8 17.73 -13.84 12.38
N GLN A 9 18.93 -14.40 12.29
CA GLN A 9 19.84 -14.47 13.45
C GLN A 9 20.19 -13.08 14.00
N GLU A 10 20.41 -12.12 13.12
CA GLU A 10 20.71 -10.76 13.52
C GLU A 10 19.45 -10.05 14.07
N ALA A 11 18.29 -10.26 13.45
CA ALA A 11 17.02 -9.75 13.93
C ALA A 11 16.69 -10.23 15.36
N GLU A 12 16.90 -11.51 15.63
CA GLU A 12 16.69 -12.10 16.96
C GLU A 12 17.66 -11.53 18.02
N LYS A 13 18.93 -11.31 17.67
CA LYS A 13 19.91 -10.64 18.56
C LYS A 13 19.49 -9.21 18.92
N GLN A 14 18.84 -8.51 17.98
CA GLN A 14 18.34 -7.16 18.19
C GLN A 14 16.94 -7.13 18.84
N GLY A 15 16.35 -8.29 19.12
CA GLY A 15 15.05 -8.42 19.78
C GLY A 15 13.85 -8.21 18.85
N PHE A 16 14.04 -8.28 17.53
CA PHE A 16 12.94 -8.19 16.56
C PHE A 16 12.21 -9.53 16.43
N TYR A 17 10.89 -9.45 16.34
CA TYR A 17 10.05 -10.63 16.22
C TYR A 17 9.59 -10.84 14.78
N ILE A 18 10.47 -11.44 13.96
CA ILE A 18 10.16 -11.79 12.57
C ILE A 18 9.31 -13.05 12.54
N LEU A 19 8.25 -13.03 11.75
CA LEU A 19 7.36 -14.17 11.50
C LEU A 19 7.74 -14.93 10.24
N ASN A 20 8.02 -14.17 9.17
CA ASN A 20 8.47 -14.71 7.89
C ASN A 20 9.47 -13.75 7.24
N ALA A 21 10.41 -14.31 6.49
CA ALA A 21 11.25 -13.58 5.55
C ALA A 21 11.48 -14.46 4.33
N GLN A 22 11.33 -13.89 3.12
CA GLN A 22 11.48 -14.62 1.88
C GLN A 22 12.17 -13.74 0.82
N VAL A 23 13.04 -14.36 0.03
CA VAL A 23 13.65 -13.78 -1.15
C VAL A 23 13.23 -14.56 -2.37
N ARG A 24 12.60 -13.86 -3.33
CA ARG A 24 12.30 -14.36 -4.66
C ARG A 24 13.24 -13.74 -5.67
N LYS A 25 13.62 -14.51 -6.67
CA LYS A 25 14.39 -14.03 -7.81
C LYS A 25 14.00 -14.83 -9.05
N ASP A 26 13.83 -14.13 -10.16
CA ASP A 26 13.41 -14.72 -11.43
C ASP A 26 12.11 -15.54 -11.34
N GLY A 27 11.16 -15.05 -10.53
CA GLY A 27 9.85 -15.68 -10.30
C GLY A 27 9.85 -16.84 -9.29
N GLU A 28 11.01 -17.26 -8.79
CA GLU A 28 11.13 -18.41 -7.88
C GLU A 28 11.55 -18.00 -6.47
N VAL A 29 11.07 -18.71 -5.47
CA VAL A 29 11.55 -18.59 -4.09
C VAL A 29 12.95 -19.18 -4.02
N LYS A 30 13.94 -18.35 -3.72
CA LYS A 30 15.35 -18.75 -3.63
C LYS A 30 15.83 -18.92 -2.19
N ASP A 31 15.17 -18.27 -1.24
CA ASP A 31 15.49 -18.35 0.18
C ASP A 31 14.23 -18.02 0.99
N ASP A 32 13.94 -18.77 2.03
CA ASP A 32 12.70 -18.68 2.80
C ASP A 32 12.92 -19.12 4.24
N TRP A 33 12.31 -18.38 5.16
CA TRP A 33 12.24 -18.75 6.56
C TRP A 33 10.89 -18.38 7.13
N ALA A 34 10.33 -19.28 7.91
CA ALA A 34 9.08 -19.08 8.61
C ALA A 34 9.21 -19.53 10.08
N ARG A 35 8.68 -18.72 10.99
CA ARG A 35 8.61 -19.09 12.42
C ARG A 35 7.61 -20.21 12.67
N PHE A 36 6.55 -20.27 11.87
CA PHE A 36 5.51 -21.29 11.96
C PHE A 36 5.41 -22.04 10.62
N GLU A 37 5.30 -23.36 10.66
CA GLU A 37 5.21 -24.20 9.47
C GLU A 37 4.01 -23.84 8.56
N ALA A 38 2.87 -23.51 9.16
CA ALA A 38 1.65 -23.23 8.43
C ALA A 38 1.65 -21.88 7.69
N LYS A 39 2.62 -20.99 7.96
CA LYS A 39 2.64 -19.62 7.42
C LYS A 39 1.24 -18.95 7.50
N PRO A 40 0.71 -18.69 8.69
CA PRO A 40 -0.62 -18.10 8.82
C PRO A 40 -0.67 -16.70 8.19
N ARG A 41 -1.87 -16.26 7.82
CA ARG A 41 -2.10 -14.89 7.39
C ARG A 41 -2.06 -13.94 8.57
N PHE A 42 -1.50 -12.76 8.34
CA PHE A 42 -1.47 -11.66 9.30
C PHE A 42 -2.00 -10.40 8.63
N GLU A 43 -2.58 -9.50 9.41
CA GLU A 43 -2.89 -8.17 8.91
C GLU A 43 -1.59 -7.48 8.46
N THR A 44 -1.55 -7.05 7.21
CA THR A 44 -0.37 -6.39 6.61
C THR A 44 -0.48 -4.87 6.63
N TYR A 45 -1.48 -4.34 7.34
CA TYR A 45 -1.69 -2.91 7.55
C TYR A 45 -1.63 -2.12 6.23
N SER A 46 -0.74 -1.12 6.16
CA SER A 46 -0.65 -0.19 5.03
C SER A 46 -0.13 -0.79 3.72
N VAL A 47 0.31 -2.04 3.69
CA VAL A 47 0.49 -2.81 2.44
C VAL A 47 -0.81 -2.83 1.61
N SER A 48 -1.96 -2.82 2.29
CA SER A 48 -3.29 -2.71 1.69
C SER A 48 -3.42 -1.58 0.67
N LYS A 49 -2.71 -0.47 0.87
CA LYS A 49 -2.77 0.72 0.02
C LYS A 49 -2.28 0.43 -1.40
N THR A 50 -1.16 -0.29 -1.52
CA THR A 50 -0.63 -0.68 -2.84
C THR A 50 -1.58 -1.63 -3.56
N VAL A 51 -2.24 -2.54 -2.82
CA VAL A 51 -3.26 -3.43 -3.39
C VAL A 51 -4.50 -2.63 -3.85
N ALA A 52 -4.89 -1.59 -3.13
CA ALA A 52 -5.93 -0.65 -3.58
C ALA A 52 -5.50 0.12 -4.84
N GLY A 53 -4.22 0.50 -4.92
CA GLY A 53 -3.61 1.09 -6.12
C GLY A 53 -3.70 0.15 -7.34
N LEU A 54 -3.37 -1.14 -7.17
CA LEU A 54 -3.56 -2.15 -8.22
C LEU A 54 -5.02 -2.22 -8.66
N GLY A 55 -5.96 -2.13 -7.70
CA GLY A 55 -7.39 -2.08 -7.99
C GLY A 55 -7.79 -0.87 -8.84
N ALA A 56 -7.20 0.30 -8.57
CA ALA A 56 -7.42 1.49 -9.39
C ALA A 56 -6.85 1.31 -10.80
N GLY A 57 -5.68 0.68 -10.96
CA GLY A 57 -5.10 0.36 -12.26
C GLY A 57 -6.00 -0.52 -13.10
N ILE A 58 -6.56 -1.57 -12.50
CA ILE A 58 -7.51 -2.46 -13.18
C ILE A 58 -8.78 -1.69 -13.57
N ALA A 59 -9.30 -0.85 -12.68
CA ALA A 59 -10.50 -0.06 -12.96
C ALA A 59 -10.28 0.99 -14.09
N LEU A 60 -9.06 1.53 -14.19
CA LEU A 60 -8.66 2.40 -15.31
C LEU A 60 -8.67 1.65 -16.65
N GLU A 61 -8.12 0.43 -16.69
CA GLU A 61 -8.10 -0.40 -17.90
C GLU A 61 -9.50 -0.84 -18.34
N GLU A 62 -10.39 -1.09 -17.37
CA GLU A 62 -11.81 -1.39 -17.66
C GLU A 62 -12.61 -0.13 -18.06
N GLY A 63 -12.01 1.06 -18.04
CA GLY A 63 -12.67 2.32 -18.37
C GLY A 63 -13.72 2.76 -17.34
N LEU A 64 -13.68 2.23 -16.14
CA LEU A 64 -14.61 2.56 -15.05
C LEU A 64 -14.29 3.90 -14.40
N ILE A 65 -13.00 4.24 -14.36
CA ILE A 65 -12.49 5.51 -13.82
C ILE A 65 -11.46 6.08 -14.79
N THR A 66 -11.15 7.37 -14.63
CA THR A 66 -10.02 8.04 -15.31
C THR A 66 -9.15 8.76 -14.29
N LEU A 67 -7.85 8.95 -14.59
CA LEU A 67 -6.93 9.59 -13.65
C LEU A 67 -7.35 11.01 -13.28
N ASP A 68 -7.95 11.74 -14.24
CA ASP A 68 -8.25 13.16 -14.10
C ASP A 68 -9.74 13.43 -13.80
N GLU A 69 -10.58 12.38 -13.64
CA GLU A 69 -11.95 12.59 -13.19
C GLU A 69 -11.97 13.07 -11.73
N ARG A 70 -12.82 14.07 -11.45
CA ARG A 70 -13.07 14.53 -10.08
C ARG A 70 -13.94 13.52 -9.36
N ILE A 71 -13.50 13.10 -8.16
CA ILE A 71 -14.25 12.14 -7.37
C ILE A 71 -15.58 12.71 -6.87
N SER A 72 -15.69 14.04 -6.69
CA SER A 72 -16.92 14.74 -6.32
C SER A 72 -18.04 14.55 -7.37
N ASP A 73 -17.72 14.36 -8.66
CA ASP A 73 -18.71 14.09 -9.70
C ASP A 73 -19.41 12.73 -9.50
N THR A 74 -18.74 11.78 -8.87
CA THR A 74 -19.32 10.48 -8.49
C THR A 74 -20.00 10.53 -7.12
N PHE A 75 -19.45 11.30 -6.16
CA PHE A 75 -19.95 11.41 -4.78
C PHE A 75 -20.80 12.67 -4.55
N LYS A 76 -21.66 13.04 -5.52
CA LYS A 76 -22.54 14.23 -5.43
C LYS A 76 -23.44 14.26 -4.20
N GLU A 77 -23.92 13.09 -3.79
CA GLU A 77 -24.79 12.96 -2.61
C GLU A 77 -24.02 13.16 -1.30
N GLU A 78 -22.74 12.73 -1.27
CA GLU A 78 -21.89 12.84 -0.10
C GLU A 78 -21.19 14.22 0.00
N SER A 79 -21.16 15.00 -1.09
CA SER A 79 -20.48 16.31 -1.19
C SER A 79 -21.45 17.48 -1.48
N TYR A 80 -22.76 17.28 -1.45
CA TYR A 80 -23.76 18.23 -1.95
C TYR A 80 -23.71 19.65 -1.33
N ASP A 81 -23.27 19.79 -0.09
CA ASP A 81 -23.18 21.04 0.66
C ASP A 81 -21.72 21.50 0.89
N VAL A 82 -20.75 20.83 0.27
CA VAL A 82 -19.35 21.19 0.36
C VAL A 82 -19.06 22.37 -0.55
N THR A 83 -18.50 23.44 0.01
CA THR A 83 -18.16 24.68 -0.71
C THR A 83 -16.65 24.86 -0.90
N ASN A 84 -15.84 24.02 -0.26
CA ASN A 84 -14.38 24.05 -0.41
C ASN A 84 -13.99 23.52 -1.80
N GLU A 85 -13.53 24.42 -2.68
CA GLU A 85 -13.14 24.08 -4.05
C GLU A 85 -12.01 23.04 -4.09
N ASN A 86 -11.03 23.10 -3.17
CA ASN A 86 -9.97 22.10 -3.11
C ASN A 86 -10.53 20.69 -2.86
N ALA A 87 -11.54 20.55 -2.02
CA ALA A 87 -12.20 19.25 -1.76
C ALA A 87 -12.94 18.73 -3.00
N LEU A 88 -13.54 19.64 -3.78
CA LEU A 88 -14.30 19.29 -4.98
C LEU A 88 -13.43 18.99 -6.20
N ASP A 89 -12.22 19.53 -6.25
CA ASP A 89 -11.28 19.36 -7.36
C ASP A 89 -10.34 18.15 -7.22
N ILE A 90 -10.55 17.33 -6.17
CA ILE A 90 -9.76 16.11 -5.97
C ILE A 90 -10.04 15.12 -7.11
N THR A 91 -8.96 14.66 -7.76
CA THR A 91 -9.03 13.64 -8.82
C THR A 91 -8.52 12.27 -8.33
N VAL A 92 -8.75 11.23 -9.13
CA VAL A 92 -8.20 9.89 -8.89
C VAL A 92 -6.67 9.93 -8.78
N ARG A 93 -6.00 10.73 -9.63
CA ARG A 93 -4.54 10.93 -9.57
C ARG A 93 -4.09 11.48 -8.23
N HIS A 94 -4.80 12.47 -7.68
CA HIS A 94 -4.47 13.05 -6.38
C HIS A 94 -4.62 12.05 -5.24
N LEU A 95 -5.59 11.14 -5.32
CA LEU A 95 -5.72 10.04 -4.36
C LEU A 95 -4.57 9.04 -4.48
N LEU A 96 -4.19 8.67 -5.71
CA LEU A 96 -3.09 7.72 -5.96
C LEU A 96 -1.74 8.24 -5.45
N THR A 97 -1.49 9.54 -5.56
CA THR A 97 -0.21 10.19 -5.18
C THR A 97 -0.19 10.77 -3.78
N MET A 98 -1.27 10.58 -2.98
CA MET A 98 -1.40 11.16 -1.63
C MET A 98 -1.33 12.69 -1.61
N THR A 99 -1.82 13.35 -2.66
CA THR A 99 -1.80 14.81 -2.81
C THR A 99 -3.21 15.40 -2.88
N ALA A 100 -4.14 14.87 -2.08
CA ALA A 100 -5.55 15.28 -2.06
C ALA A 100 -5.81 16.68 -1.50
N GLY A 101 -4.77 17.44 -1.13
CA GLY A 101 -4.92 18.80 -0.58
C GLY A 101 -5.22 18.85 0.93
N LEU A 102 -5.23 17.71 1.61
CA LEU A 102 -5.38 17.65 3.06
C LEU A 102 -4.19 18.32 3.77
N SER A 103 -4.46 19.06 4.83
CA SER A 103 -3.45 19.63 5.75
C SER A 103 -3.30 18.82 7.04
N GLU A 104 -4.26 17.95 7.34
CA GLU A 104 -4.22 17.02 8.47
C GLU A 104 -4.56 15.61 8.01
N THR A 105 -3.94 14.62 8.66
CA THR A 105 -4.19 13.21 8.37
C THR A 105 -5.55 12.78 8.87
N MET A 106 -6.21 11.87 8.14
CA MET A 106 -7.55 11.36 8.47
C MET A 106 -7.59 9.84 8.49
N MET A 107 -8.63 9.30 9.15
CA MET A 107 -9.00 7.89 9.14
C MET A 107 -7.90 6.96 9.66
N TRP A 108 -7.13 7.40 10.66
CA TRP A 108 -6.19 6.51 11.33
C TRP A 108 -6.92 5.30 11.93
N ARG A 109 -6.23 4.15 11.98
CA ARG A 109 -6.79 2.88 12.46
C ARG A 109 -7.46 3.01 13.83
N ASP A 110 -6.84 3.73 14.73
CA ASP A 110 -7.29 3.94 16.11
C ASP A 110 -8.02 5.27 16.29
N GLY A 111 -8.26 6.01 15.20
CA GLY A 111 -8.98 7.28 15.21
C GLY A 111 -10.42 7.14 15.69
N TYR A 112 -10.87 8.16 16.43
CA TYR A 112 -12.24 8.21 16.97
C TYR A 112 -13.28 8.09 15.85
N GLU A 113 -13.07 8.77 14.73
CA GLU A 113 -13.94 8.79 13.56
C GLU A 113 -14.25 7.40 13.01
N ARG A 114 -13.25 6.53 12.93
CA ARG A 114 -13.45 5.16 12.41
C ARG A 114 -14.38 4.31 13.28
N LYS A 115 -14.53 4.66 14.54
CA LYS A 115 -15.38 3.94 15.49
C LYS A 115 -16.79 4.52 15.55
N HIS A 116 -16.99 5.78 15.21
CA HIS A 116 -18.22 6.52 15.45
C HIS A 116 -18.89 7.01 14.18
N GLU A 117 -18.13 7.24 13.09
CA GLU A 117 -18.70 7.66 11.81
C GLU A 117 -19.22 6.45 11.01
N ARG A 118 -20.46 6.58 10.51
CA ARG A 118 -21.08 5.56 9.68
C ARG A 118 -20.63 5.67 8.23
N ASP A 119 -20.74 6.86 7.65
CA ASP A 119 -20.39 7.13 6.25
C ASP A 119 -19.06 7.87 6.15
N TRP A 120 -18.00 7.10 5.92
CA TRP A 120 -16.65 7.65 5.83
C TRP A 120 -16.41 8.47 4.55
N VAL A 121 -17.21 8.30 3.49
CA VAL A 121 -17.12 9.18 2.31
C VAL A 121 -17.68 10.55 2.66
N ARG A 122 -18.85 10.59 3.30
CA ARG A 122 -19.40 11.85 3.79
C ARG A 122 -18.47 12.52 4.79
N PHE A 123 -17.93 11.76 5.74
CA PHE A 123 -16.96 12.24 6.71
C PHE A 123 -15.68 12.83 6.04
N PHE A 124 -15.18 12.18 4.98
CA PHE A 124 -14.05 12.72 4.21
C PHE A 124 -14.32 14.15 3.74
N TYR A 125 -15.48 14.41 3.16
CA TYR A 125 -15.84 15.72 2.63
C TYR A 125 -16.16 16.76 3.70
N THR A 126 -16.77 16.37 4.82
CA THR A 126 -17.28 17.30 5.82
C THR A 126 -16.30 17.62 6.93
N ALA A 127 -15.39 16.72 7.23
CA ALA A 127 -14.40 16.88 8.30
C ALA A 127 -12.96 17.06 7.78
N GLY A 128 -12.70 16.76 6.51
CA GLY A 128 -11.38 16.94 5.90
C GLY A 128 -10.98 18.42 5.85
N LYS A 129 -9.75 18.71 6.25
CA LYS A 129 -9.17 20.05 6.15
C LYS A 129 -8.38 20.13 4.83
N PHE A 130 -9.01 20.70 3.81
CA PHE A 130 -8.44 20.82 2.45
C PHE A 130 -7.86 22.24 2.26
N ASP A 131 -6.81 22.56 3.01
CA ASP A 131 -6.19 23.88 3.00
C ASP A 131 -5.22 24.05 1.82
N ASN A 132 -4.80 22.95 1.20
CA ASN A 132 -3.90 22.95 0.06
C ASN A 132 -4.63 22.66 -1.23
N LYS A 133 -4.14 23.21 -2.34
CA LYS A 133 -4.62 22.82 -3.67
C LYS A 133 -4.25 21.34 -3.94
N PRO A 134 -5.19 20.50 -4.44
CA PRO A 134 -4.86 19.14 -4.83
C PRO A 134 -3.68 19.09 -5.82
N GLY A 135 -2.81 18.12 -5.65
CA GLY A 135 -1.60 17.95 -6.45
C GLY A 135 -0.37 18.70 -5.97
N THR A 136 -0.45 19.52 -4.90
CA THR A 136 0.68 20.39 -4.49
C THR A 136 1.45 19.91 -3.27
N VAL A 137 0.80 19.23 -2.32
CA VAL A 137 1.40 18.80 -1.05
C VAL A 137 1.17 17.33 -0.84
N PHE A 138 2.23 16.59 -0.62
CA PHE A 138 2.16 15.20 -0.19
C PHE A 138 1.79 15.13 1.30
N LEU A 139 0.74 14.35 1.60
CA LEU A 139 0.38 14.01 2.97
C LEU A 139 -0.07 12.56 3.04
N TYR A 140 0.75 11.70 3.65
CA TYR A 140 0.39 10.30 3.83
C TYR A 140 -0.82 10.15 4.77
N ASN A 141 -1.87 9.49 4.31
CA ASN A 141 -3.13 9.35 5.05
C ASN A 141 -3.86 8.05 4.68
N ASN A 142 -4.91 7.72 5.42
CA ASN A 142 -5.75 6.56 5.15
C ASN A 142 -6.98 6.88 4.31
N ALA A 143 -7.32 8.16 4.17
CA ALA A 143 -8.49 8.58 3.41
C ALA A 143 -8.32 8.35 1.90
N CYS A 144 -7.16 8.67 1.33
CA CYS A 144 -6.92 8.53 -0.11
C CYS A 144 -7.18 7.09 -0.63
N PRO A 145 -6.55 6.03 -0.09
CA PRO A 145 -6.83 4.67 -0.56
C PRO A 145 -8.27 4.22 -0.25
N TYR A 146 -8.86 4.67 0.87
CA TYR A 146 -10.26 4.39 1.16
C TYR A 146 -11.18 4.98 0.08
N MET A 147 -10.96 6.23 -0.32
CA MET A 147 -11.75 6.91 -1.35
C MET A 147 -11.60 6.24 -2.73
N LEU A 148 -10.41 5.70 -3.07
CA LEU A 148 -10.23 4.87 -4.28
C LEU A 148 -11.12 3.62 -4.23
N GLY A 149 -11.11 2.88 -3.13
CA GLY A 149 -11.96 1.70 -2.95
C GLY A 149 -13.46 2.05 -2.97
N ALA A 150 -13.86 3.14 -2.32
CA ALA A 150 -15.23 3.64 -2.33
C ALA A 150 -15.71 4.07 -3.72
N LEU A 151 -14.82 4.71 -4.51
CA LEU A 151 -15.10 5.10 -5.89
C LEU A 151 -15.38 3.87 -6.77
N ILE A 152 -14.52 2.86 -6.69
CA ILE A 152 -14.71 1.59 -7.43
C ILE A 152 -16.04 0.95 -7.04
N GLN A 153 -16.37 0.91 -5.74
CA GLN A 153 -17.64 0.36 -5.29
C GLN A 153 -18.84 1.17 -5.81
N LYS A 154 -18.79 2.51 -5.80
CA LYS A 154 -19.88 3.36 -6.32
C LYS A 154 -20.11 3.13 -7.82
N LYS A 155 -19.02 2.90 -8.59
CA LYS A 155 -19.06 2.64 -10.05
C LYS A 155 -19.52 1.22 -10.39
N THR A 156 -19.20 0.22 -9.57
CA THR A 156 -19.40 -1.20 -9.90
C THR A 156 -20.50 -1.89 -9.09
N GLY A 157 -20.90 -1.32 -7.96
CA GLY A 157 -21.75 -1.97 -6.95
C GLY A 157 -21.03 -3.03 -6.11
N GLN A 158 -19.76 -3.35 -6.39
CA GLN A 158 -18.95 -4.33 -5.68
C GLN A 158 -17.95 -3.62 -4.76
N ASN A 159 -17.83 -4.04 -3.49
CA ASN A 159 -16.72 -3.53 -2.67
C ASN A 159 -15.37 -3.95 -3.27
N LEU A 160 -14.30 -3.24 -2.92
CA LEU A 160 -12.99 -3.44 -3.56
C LEU A 160 -12.48 -4.88 -3.45
N ARG A 161 -12.71 -5.56 -2.31
CA ARG A 161 -12.32 -6.97 -2.13
C ARG A 161 -13.01 -7.87 -3.14
N GLU A 162 -14.33 -7.75 -3.31
CA GLU A 162 -15.11 -8.55 -4.26
C GLU A 162 -14.76 -8.19 -5.72
N TYR A 163 -14.57 -6.90 -6.00
CA TYR A 163 -14.15 -6.43 -7.31
C TYR A 163 -12.82 -7.06 -7.74
N LEU A 164 -11.85 -7.16 -6.81
CA LEU A 164 -10.52 -7.71 -7.08
C LEU A 164 -10.45 -9.22 -7.06
N ARG A 165 -11.47 -9.92 -6.56
CA ARG A 165 -11.44 -11.38 -6.39
C ARG A 165 -11.01 -12.09 -7.66
N TYR A 166 -11.73 -11.91 -8.76
CA TYR A 166 -11.46 -12.60 -10.04
C TYR A 166 -10.52 -11.81 -10.96
N ARG A 167 -10.23 -10.54 -10.63
CA ARG A 167 -9.38 -9.65 -11.43
C ARG A 167 -7.92 -9.69 -11.02
N LEU A 168 -7.67 -9.83 -9.72
CA LEU A 168 -6.34 -9.80 -9.13
C LEU A 168 -6.05 -11.05 -8.31
N PHE A 169 -6.83 -11.31 -7.23
CA PHE A 169 -6.46 -12.30 -6.23
C PHE A 169 -6.39 -13.73 -6.78
N GLU A 170 -7.47 -14.24 -7.33
CA GLU A 170 -7.50 -15.61 -7.88
C GLU A 170 -6.50 -15.80 -9.03
N PRO A 171 -6.35 -14.87 -10.00
CA PRO A 171 -5.35 -14.99 -11.05
C PRO A 171 -3.91 -15.08 -10.56
N ILE A 172 -3.58 -14.49 -9.41
CA ILE A 172 -2.24 -14.60 -8.81
C ILE A 172 -2.17 -15.69 -7.72
N GLY A 173 -3.20 -16.54 -7.60
CA GLY A 173 -3.21 -17.69 -6.70
C GLY A 173 -3.57 -17.37 -5.24
N ILE A 174 -4.20 -16.21 -4.97
CA ILE A 174 -4.64 -15.83 -3.63
C ILE A 174 -6.15 -16.07 -3.50
N HIS A 175 -6.54 -16.96 -2.61
CA HIS A 175 -7.94 -17.34 -2.43
C HIS A 175 -8.46 -16.92 -1.05
N ASN A 176 -9.78 -16.64 -0.96
CA ASN A 176 -10.45 -16.32 0.30
C ASN A 176 -9.76 -15.19 1.09
N VAL A 177 -9.50 -14.07 0.40
CA VAL A 177 -8.85 -12.91 0.98
C VAL A 177 -9.73 -12.31 2.08
N GLU A 178 -9.11 -12.05 3.23
CA GLU A 178 -9.71 -11.27 4.31
C GLU A 178 -9.29 -9.81 4.18
N TRP A 179 -10.28 -8.92 4.11
CA TRP A 179 -10.05 -7.47 4.06
C TRP A 179 -11.19 -6.75 4.79
N GLY A 180 -10.85 -5.98 5.81
CA GLY A 180 -11.82 -5.30 6.65
C GLY A 180 -12.69 -4.31 5.89
N SER A 181 -13.91 -4.09 6.41
CA SER A 181 -14.88 -3.16 5.83
C SER A 181 -15.30 -2.07 6.83
N CYS A 182 -15.67 -0.89 6.32
CA CYS A 182 -16.30 0.17 7.09
C CYS A 182 -17.78 -0.18 7.42
N PRO A 183 -18.47 0.59 8.26
CA PRO A 183 -19.86 0.31 8.62
C PRO A 183 -20.85 0.25 7.44
N MET A 184 -20.51 0.84 6.30
CA MET A 184 -21.31 0.76 5.07
C MET A 184 -20.88 -0.37 4.12
N GLY A 185 -20.08 -1.33 4.58
CA GLY A 185 -19.65 -2.48 3.77
C GLY A 185 -18.60 -2.16 2.70
N ARG A 186 -18.05 -0.93 2.66
CA ARG A 186 -16.94 -0.59 1.76
C ARG A 186 -15.64 -1.13 2.32
N THR A 187 -14.80 -1.73 1.49
CA THR A 187 -13.46 -2.19 1.91
C THR A 187 -12.64 -1.02 2.44
N ILE A 188 -11.96 -1.21 3.57
CA ILE A 188 -11.16 -0.15 4.21
C ILE A 188 -10.03 0.34 3.31
N ALA A 189 -9.48 -0.53 2.49
CA ALA A 189 -8.44 -0.24 1.49
C ALA A 189 -7.10 0.30 2.05
N ALA A 190 -7.13 1.08 3.12
CA ALA A 190 -5.94 1.66 3.76
C ALA A 190 -5.17 0.68 4.65
N ASN A 191 -5.86 -0.30 5.18
CA ASN A 191 -5.36 -1.39 6.03
C ASN A 191 -6.39 -2.54 6.08
N GLY A 192 -6.17 -3.54 6.93
CA GLY A 192 -7.12 -4.63 7.16
C GLY A 192 -7.00 -5.80 6.18
N LEU A 193 -6.06 -5.76 5.23
CA LEU A 193 -5.75 -6.89 4.36
C LEU A 193 -4.89 -7.90 5.12
N SER A 194 -5.32 -9.17 5.17
CA SER A 194 -4.59 -10.27 5.80
C SER A 194 -4.08 -11.22 4.73
N VAL A 195 -2.76 -11.38 4.67
CA VAL A 195 -2.06 -12.30 3.76
C VAL A 195 -0.84 -12.93 4.46
N ASN A 196 -0.35 -14.03 3.94
CA ASN A 196 0.92 -14.63 4.35
C ASN A 196 2.08 -14.13 3.48
N ALA A 197 3.31 -14.53 3.80
CA ALA A 197 4.50 -14.06 3.09
C ALA A 197 4.54 -14.52 1.61
N ASP A 198 4.02 -15.72 1.31
CA ASP A 198 3.97 -16.23 -0.06
C ASP A 198 3.00 -15.39 -0.91
N GLU A 199 1.81 -15.12 -0.36
CA GLU A 199 0.79 -14.27 -0.99
C GLU A 199 1.27 -12.81 -1.16
N LEU A 200 1.96 -12.28 -0.15
CA LEU A 200 2.58 -10.97 -0.22
C LEU A 200 3.64 -10.90 -1.31
N GLY A 201 4.45 -11.97 -1.45
CA GLY A 201 5.44 -12.10 -2.51
C GLY A 201 4.85 -12.17 -3.91
N GLN A 202 3.61 -12.65 -4.06
CA GLN A 202 2.90 -12.68 -5.35
C GLN A 202 2.52 -11.28 -5.84
N PHE A 203 2.11 -10.37 -4.94
CA PHE A 203 1.92 -8.96 -5.31
C PHE A 203 3.24 -8.30 -5.75
N GLY A 204 4.32 -8.55 -5.00
CA GLY A 204 5.65 -8.05 -5.38
C GLY A 204 6.10 -8.59 -6.75
N GLN A 205 5.90 -9.87 -6.99
CA GLN A 205 6.25 -10.51 -8.27
C GLN A 205 5.41 -9.95 -9.44
N LEU A 206 4.13 -9.67 -9.22
CA LEU A 206 3.29 -9.02 -10.21
C LEU A 206 3.86 -7.65 -10.60
N LEU A 207 4.29 -6.84 -9.62
CA LEU A 207 4.93 -5.55 -9.89
C LEU A 207 6.28 -5.72 -10.59
N ALA A 208 7.14 -6.64 -10.13
CA ALA A 208 8.44 -6.92 -10.75
C ALA A 208 8.31 -7.32 -12.22
N ASN A 209 7.24 -8.04 -12.57
CA ASN A 209 6.95 -8.50 -13.92
C ASN A 209 6.13 -7.48 -14.75
N GLY A 210 6.07 -6.21 -14.35
CA GLY A 210 5.34 -5.17 -15.08
C GLY A 210 3.85 -5.46 -15.25
N GLY A 211 3.21 -6.10 -14.27
CA GLY A 211 1.78 -6.41 -14.27
C GLY A 211 1.38 -7.73 -14.95
N ILE A 212 2.34 -8.58 -15.27
CA ILE A 212 2.10 -9.93 -15.80
C ILE A 212 2.30 -10.97 -14.71
N TYR A 213 1.38 -11.93 -14.61
CA TYR A 213 1.50 -13.08 -13.73
C TYR A 213 1.13 -14.37 -14.49
N ASN A 214 2.02 -15.38 -14.47
CA ASN A 214 1.86 -16.64 -15.22
C ASN A 214 1.46 -16.43 -16.70
N GLY A 215 2.10 -15.47 -17.37
CA GLY A 215 1.82 -15.16 -18.78
C GLY A 215 0.54 -14.34 -19.04
N LYS A 216 -0.27 -14.07 -18.01
CA LYS A 216 -1.49 -13.26 -18.11
C LYS A 216 -1.23 -11.84 -17.63
N ARG A 217 -1.65 -10.85 -18.44
CA ARG A 217 -1.66 -9.44 -17.99
C ARG A 217 -2.81 -9.22 -17.02
N ILE A 218 -2.45 -8.73 -15.83
CA ILE A 218 -3.38 -8.41 -14.74
C ILE A 218 -3.58 -6.89 -14.64
N VAL A 219 -2.50 -6.12 -14.82
CA VAL A 219 -2.50 -4.65 -14.81
C VAL A 219 -1.57 -4.19 -15.93
N SER A 220 -1.84 -3.05 -16.55
CA SER A 220 -0.99 -2.53 -17.62
C SER A 220 0.43 -2.23 -17.13
N GLU A 221 1.38 -2.43 -18.01
CA GLU A 221 2.79 -2.11 -17.75
C GLU A 221 2.99 -0.62 -17.44
N ALA A 222 2.27 0.23 -18.18
CA ALA A 222 2.31 1.68 -17.97
C ALA A 222 1.86 2.05 -16.54
N PHE A 223 0.76 1.47 -16.06
CA PHE A 223 0.28 1.76 -14.72
C PHE A 223 1.22 1.21 -13.63
N VAL A 224 1.77 0.00 -13.82
CA VAL A 224 2.77 -0.55 -12.88
C VAL A 224 4.02 0.32 -12.85
N LYS A 225 4.46 0.84 -14.00
CA LYS A 225 5.56 1.81 -14.06
C LYS A 225 5.24 3.08 -13.25
N ASP A 226 4.01 3.61 -13.39
CA ASP A 226 3.57 4.76 -12.61
C ASP A 226 3.48 4.46 -11.11
N MET A 227 3.07 3.24 -10.71
CA MET A 227 3.12 2.80 -9.31
C MET A 227 4.54 2.86 -8.74
N MET A 228 5.56 2.58 -9.56
CA MET A 228 6.97 2.54 -9.16
C MET A 228 7.76 3.80 -9.56
N THR A 229 7.08 4.85 -10.02
CA THR A 229 7.68 6.16 -10.34
C THR A 229 7.36 7.15 -9.22
N SER A 230 8.35 7.91 -8.75
CA SER A 230 8.13 8.95 -7.75
C SER A 230 7.43 10.16 -8.34
N TYR A 231 6.23 10.45 -7.84
CA TYR A 231 5.46 11.66 -8.15
C TYR A 231 5.49 12.69 -7.02
N SER A 232 5.88 12.26 -5.82
CA SER A 232 5.94 13.12 -4.64
C SER A 232 7.23 12.87 -3.89
N GLU A 233 7.91 13.95 -3.48
CA GLU A 233 9.04 13.85 -2.55
C GLU A 233 8.50 13.70 -1.13
N THR A 234 9.05 12.73 -0.39
CA THR A 234 8.55 12.36 0.94
C THR A 234 9.60 12.57 2.04
N GLY A 235 10.59 13.43 1.79
CA GLY A 235 11.84 13.54 2.54
C GLY A 235 11.72 13.72 4.06
N GLU A 236 10.63 14.32 4.54
CA GLU A 236 10.38 14.45 5.98
C GLU A 236 9.61 13.27 6.58
N TYR A 237 8.97 12.45 5.73
CA TYR A 237 8.09 11.37 6.18
C TYR A 237 8.82 10.05 6.43
N ILE A 238 9.95 9.85 5.76
CA ILE A 238 10.82 8.68 5.95
C ILE A 238 12.22 9.20 6.27
N PRO A 239 12.75 8.85 7.46
CA PRO A 239 14.09 9.28 7.83
C PRO A 239 15.15 8.75 6.87
N ALA A 240 16.20 9.50 6.75
CA ALA A 240 17.33 9.23 5.88
C ALA A 240 18.25 8.07 6.35
N ASP A 241 17.77 7.18 7.24
CA ASP A 241 18.56 6.03 7.68
C ASP A 241 17.75 4.72 7.53
N PRO A 242 18.10 3.83 6.62
CA PRO A 242 19.14 4.00 5.59
C PRO A 242 18.80 5.13 4.61
N PRO A 243 19.80 5.79 4.00
CA PRO A 243 19.56 6.90 3.08
C PRO A 243 18.80 6.39 1.85
N VAL A 244 17.52 6.49 1.91
CA VAL A 244 16.61 6.28 0.79
C VAL A 244 16.29 7.66 0.25
N LYS A 245 16.50 7.90 -1.04
CA LYS A 245 15.90 9.06 -1.70
C LYS A 245 14.41 8.75 -1.80
N ALA A 246 13.69 9.03 -0.71
CA ALA A 246 12.34 8.58 -0.54
C ALA A 246 11.38 9.35 -1.45
N GLY A 247 10.52 8.62 -2.13
CA GLY A 247 9.45 9.14 -2.97
C GLY A 247 8.19 8.32 -2.82
N TYR A 248 7.11 8.77 -3.47
CA TYR A 248 5.84 8.08 -3.50
C TYR A 248 5.27 8.06 -4.92
N GLY A 249 4.95 6.87 -5.39
CA GLY A 249 4.27 6.62 -6.65
C GLY A 249 2.76 6.46 -6.44
N TYR A 250 2.12 5.66 -7.29
CA TYR A 250 0.70 5.35 -7.11
C TYR A 250 0.53 4.32 -5.97
N GLN A 251 0.26 4.82 -4.77
CA GLN A 251 0.07 4.05 -3.53
C GLN A 251 1.25 3.12 -3.18
N THR A 252 2.47 3.48 -3.59
CA THR A 252 3.69 2.68 -3.41
C THR A 252 4.85 3.58 -3.02
N TRP A 253 5.64 3.16 -2.03
CA TRP A 253 6.87 3.84 -1.61
C TRP A 253 8.00 3.58 -2.59
N ILE A 254 8.86 4.58 -2.80
CA ILE A 254 9.99 4.52 -3.71
C ILE A 254 11.30 4.74 -2.94
N ASP A 255 12.26 3.88 -3.17
CA ASP A 255 13.66 4.04 -2.77
C ASP A 255 14.51 4.35 -4.01
N GLY A 256 14.83 5.63 -4.19
CA GLY A 256 15.59 6.09 -5.34
C GLY A 256 17.09 5.75 -5.27
N VAL A 257 17.61 5.30 -4.10
CA VAL A 257 19.02 4.90 -3.95
C VAL A 257 19.23 3.47 -4.43
N ASN A 258 18.33 2.56 -4.03
CA ASN A 258 18.43 1.14 -4.38
C ASN A 258 17.58 0.76 -5.60
N HIS A 259 16.98 1.73 -6.29
CA HIS A 259 16.07 1.50 -7.41
C HIS A 259 14.96 0.50 -7.07
N ALA A 260 14.40 0.64 -5.85
CA ALA A 260 13.38 -0.23 -5.32
C ALA A 260 12.03 0.49 -5.18
N ALA A 261 10.95 -0.25 -5.37
CA ALA A 261 9.62 0.12 -4.93
C ALA A 261 9.19 -0.78 -3.78
N TYR A 262 8.44 -0.27 -2.80
CA TYR A 262 8.08 -1.13 -1.68
C TYR A 262 6.71 -0.79 -1.08
N MET A 263 6.06 -1.84 -0.62
CA MET A 263 4.89 -1.80 0.24
C MET A 263 5.36 -1.83 1.68
N TRP A 264 4.82 -0.94 2.50
CA TRP A 264 5.16 -0.89 3.91
C TRP A 264 3.90 -0.84 4.78
N GLY A 265 3.85 -1.70 5.77
CA GLY A 265 2.86 -1.68 6.84
C GLY A 265 3.53 -1.62 8.20
N ILE A 266 2.93 -0.91 9.15
CA ILE A 266 3.42 -0.81 10.52
C ILE A 266 3.68 -2.20 11.13
N PHE A 267 4.53 -2.26 12.14
CA PHE A 267 5.00 -3.47 12.80
C PHE A 267 5.92 -4.36 11.94
N GLY A 268 6.54 -3.78 10.89
CA GLY A 268 7.54 -4.47 10.09
C GLY A 268 6.97 -5.35 8.97
N GLN A 269 5.92 -4.90 8.30
CA GLN A 269 5.39 -5.55 7.11
C GLN A 269 6.04 -4.95 5.87
N TYR A 270 6.81 -5.72 5.12
CA TYR A 270 7.50 -5.24 3.92
C TYR A 270 7.33 -6.19 2.74
N CYS A 271 7.07 -5.63 1.58
CA CYS A 271 7.28 -6.27 0.29
C CYS A 271 8.08 -5.31 -0.59
N ILE A 272 9.33 -5.65 -0.84
CA ILE A 272 10.29 -4.81 -1.56
C ILE A 272 10.52 -5.41 -2.93
N VAL A 273 10.32 -4.61 -3.96
CA VAL A 273 10.48 -4.97 -5.37
C VAL A 273 11.74 -4.31 -5.90
N LEU A 274 12.62 -5.10 -6.47
CA LEU A 274 13.86 -4.68 -7.13
C LEU A 274 13.73 -5.03 -8.62
N PRO A 275 13.12 -4.16 -9.46
CA PRO A 275 12.75 -4.52 -10.82
C PRO A 275 13.96 -4.87 -11.69
N GLU A 276 15.04 -4.09 -11.58
CA GLU A 276 16.27 -4.30 -12.36
C GLU A 276 16.96 -5.64 -12.04
N LYS A 277 16.70 -6.19 -10.85
CA LYS A 277 17.26 -7.46 -10.38
C LYS A 277 16.29 -8.62 -10.50
N ASN A 278 15.06 -8.35 -10.98
CA ASN A 278 13.94 -9.29 -11.00
C ASN A 278 13.78 -10.03 -9.65
N ALA A 279 13.82 -9.25 -8.56
CA ALA A 279 13.81 -9.79 -7.21
C ALA A 279 12.72 -9.14 -6.34
N VAL A 280 12.20 -9.93 -5.41
CA VAL A 280 11.21 -9.52 -4.41
C VAL A 280 11.64 -10.03 -3.05
N ILE A 281 11.61 -9.16 -2.06
CA ILE A 281 11.86 -9.49 -0.65
C ILE A 281 10.57 -9.26 0.12
N THR A 282 10.13 -10.26 0.89
CA THR A 282 9.01 -10.09 1.82
C THR A 282 9.45 -10.34 3.24
N VAL A 283 8.99 -9.49 4.15
CA VAL A 283 9.17 -9.67 5.60
C VAL A 283 7.84 -9.42 6.28
N ILE A 284 7.42 -10.33 7.13
CA ILE A 284 6.28 -10.18 8.05
C ILE A 284 6.82 -10.24 9.47
N SER A 285 6.51 -9.23 10.27
CA SER A 285 7.02 -9.04 11.62
C SER A 285 5.90 -8.60 12.58
N LEU A 286 6.16 -8.71 13.86
CA LEU A 286 5.36 -8.11 14.93
C LEU A 286 6.21 -7.13 15.75
N ASP A 287 7.06 -6.37 15.09
CA ASP A 287 7.90 -5.38 15.76
C ASP A 287 7.09 -4.15 16.17
N LYS A 288 6.88 -4.00 17.47
CA LYS A 288 6.11 -2.87 18.04
C LYS A 288 6.82 -1.52 17.88
N ASN A 289 8.11 -1.52 17.57
CA ASN A 289 8.90 -0.30 17.38
C ASN A 289 8.87 0.19 15.93
N ASP A 290 8.42 -0.65 15.00
CA ASP A 290 8.28 -0.26 13.58
C ASP A 290 6.94 0.44 13.33
N GLY A 291 6.99 1.74 13.13
CA GLY A 291 5.79 2.56 12.91
C GLY A 291 5.20 3.16 14.19
N GLY A 292 5.98 3.25 15.21
CA GLY A 292 5.80 3.85 16.53
C GLY A 292 4.41 4.27 16.98
N SER A 293 4.01 3.83 18.16
CA SER A 293 2.80 4.29 18.86
C SER A 293 2.76 5.80 19.17
N ASN A 294 3.85 6.52 18.87
CA ASN A 294 4.05 7.94 19.20
C ASN A 294 4.11 8.85 17.97
N GLY A 295 3.74 8.37 16.77
CA GLY A 295 3.80 9.17 15.54
C GLY A 295 5.23 9.46 15.07
N ASN A 296 6.24 8.88 15.70
CA ASN A 296 7.62 9.02 15.29
C ASN A 296 7.96 7.86 14.34
N TYR A 297 7.70 8.07 13.06
CA TYR A 297 8.08 7.15 11.98
C TYR A 297 9.60 7.17 11.73
N ASP A 298 10.35 7.93 12.52
CA ASP A 298 11.75 8.27 12.31
C ASP A 298 12.72 7.12 12.52
N THR A 299 12.28 6.04 13.13
CA THR A 299 13.16 4.89 13.36
C THR A 299 12.41 3.60 13.12
N SER A 300 12.68 2.95 11.99
CA SER A 300 12.37 1.55 11.80
C SER A 300 13.65 0.73 11.83
N PRO A 301 14.09 0.27 13.01
CA PRO A 301 15.29 -0.55 13.12
C PRO A 301 15.20 -1.83 12.28
N VAL A 302 13.99 -2.41 12.18
CA VAL A 302 13.73 -3.56 11.30
C VAL A 302 13.95 -3.17 9.83
N ARG A 303 13.46 -1.99 9.39
CA ARG A 303 13.70 -1.52 8.03
C ARG A 303 15.19 -1.40 7.74
N LYS A 304 15.94 -0.76 8.64
CA LYS A 304 17.39 -0.65 8.48
C LYS A 304 18.04 -2.02 8.32
N LEU A 305 17.70 -2.98 9.16
CA LEU A 305 18.23 -4.33 9.09
C LEU A 305 17.87 -5.04 7.78
N ILE A 306 16.62 -4.88 7.29
CA ILE A 306 16.17 -5.43 6.00
C ILE A 306 17.04 -4.87 4.86
N TRP A 307 17.24 -3.54 4.84
CA TRP A 307 18.05 -2.90 3.81
C TRP A 307 19.51 -3.37 3.86
N ASP A 308 20.11 -3.35 5.04
CA ASP A 308 21.53 -3.71 5.22
C ASP A 308 21.81 -5.19 4.92
N ARG A 309 20.86 -6.10 5.22
CA ARG A 309 21.09 -7.55 5.16
C ARG A 309 20.42 -8.26 3.99
N LEU A 310 19.40 -7.65 3.38
CA LEU A 310 18.69 -8.27 2.27
C LEU A 310 18.76 -7.41 1.00
N VAL A 311 18.30 -6.15 1.03
CA VAL A 311 18.20 -5.31 -0.18
C VAL A 311 19.57 -5.07 -0.84
N THR A 312 20.59 -4.73 -0.05
CA THR A 312 21.94 -4.45 -0.54
C THR A 312 22.72 -5.71 -0.93
N GLN A 313 22.24 -6.89 -0.57
CA GLN A 313 22.91 -8.16 -0.83
C GLN A 313 22.39 -8.89 -2.09
N ILE A 314 21.29 -8.43 -2.66
CA ILE A 314 20.74 -8.91 -3.93
C ILE A 314 21.27 -8.09 -5.09
#